data_f324f52cbbc5130b531d612edceca5fc
#
_entry.id   f324f52cbbc5130b531d612edceca5fc
#
_cell.length_a   1.000
_cell.length_b   1.000
_cell.length_c   1.000
_cell.angle_alpha   90.00
_cell.angle_beta   90.00
_cell.angle_gamma   90.00
#
_symmetry.space_group_name_H-M   'P 1'
#
loop_
_entity.id
_entity.type
_entity.pdbx_description
1 polymer ?
#
loop_
_entity_poly.entity_id
_entity_poly.type
_entity_poly.pdbx_seq_one_letter_code
_entity_poly.pdbx_strand_id
1 'polypeptide(L)'
;SPGCFAVREFNSWRSLPERTASCVRDTLAGALSTVFPESIRRMMREKPQFDPVRFASRKEALLVITSAADTAQQYYANLFYRSTEQQLLRYAASCPGGELPREVRYIFDDFACTAPIQGFASDISLFRSAGLSAILLLQSEQQLEAMYKEEAAVIRQNCAVYAYFPGGFANRSCEIVSKRMDLPYAEVLYAPMCKVIVMRSGCRPACLPRYDTLNSREYQEYLSCSNDRTGRRRFGGDEL
;
A
#
# COMPACT_ATOMS: atom_id res chain seq x y z
N SER A 1 -4.01 16.07 29.27
CA SER A 1 -5.14 16.95 29.66
C SER A 1 -6.15 16.15 30.45
N PRO A 2 -6.69 16.66 31.60
CA PRO A 2 -7.67 15.95 32.44
C PRO A 2 -8.94 15.52 31.71
N GLY A 3 -9.29 16.17 30.60
CA GLY A 3 -10.44 15.83 29.75
C GLY A 3 -10.17 14.81 28.66
N CYS A 4 -8.97 14.25 28.57
CA CYS A 4 -8.65 13.22 27.57
C CYS A 4 -9.45 11.94 27.85
N PHE A 5 -10.04 11.37 26.79
CA PHE A 5 -10.80 10.11 26.85
C PHE A 5 -10.04 9.01 27.62
N ALA A 6 -8.76 8.81 27.30
CA ALA A 6 -7.94 7.79 27.94
C ALA A 6 -7.80 7.98 29.46
N VAL A 7 -7.70 9.23 29.93
CA VAL A 7 -7.62 9.55 31.37
C VAL A 7 -8.96 9.24 32.06
N ARG A 8 -10.08 9.55 31.42
CA ARG A 8 -11.40 9.24 31.92
C ARG A 8 -11.60 7.73 32.08
N GLU A 9 -11.29 6.96 31.05
CA GLU A 9 -11.41 5.50 31.07
C GLU A 9 -10.47 4.85 32.08
N PHE A 10 -9.25 5.37 32.22
CA PHE A 10 -8.31 4.92 33.25
C PHE A 10 -8.85 5.16 34.67
N ASN A 11 -9.41 6.32 34.92
CA ASN A 11 -10.02 6.65 36.24
C ASN A 11 -11.25 5.77 36.51
N SER A 12 -12.07 5.50 35.49
CA SER A 12 -13.21 4.57 35.61
C SER A 12 -12.74 3.17 35.97
N TRP A 13 -11.71 2.64 35.25
CA TRP A 13 -11.11 1.35 35.59
C TRP A 13 -10.52 1.33 37.00
N ARG A 14 -9.82 2.39 37.42
CA ARG A 14 -9.20 2.50 38.74
C ARG A 14 -10.23 2.50 39.88
N SER A 15 -11.47 2.89 39.61
CA SER A 15 -12.56 2.88 40.62
C SER A 15 -13.25 1.52 40.77
N LEU A 16 -12.90 0.53 39.92
CA LEU A 16 -13.47 -0.83 40.03
C LEU A 16 -12.93 -1.59 41.23
N PRO A 17 -13.70 -2.56 41.78
CA PRO A 17 -13.19 -3.50 42.78
C PRO A 17 -11.92 -4.20 42.28
N GLU A 18 -10.95 -4.43 43.15
CA GLU A 18 -9.60 -4.91 42.81
C GLU A 18 -9.62 -6.18 41.94
N ARG A 19 -10.48 -7.14 42.26
CA ARG A 19 -10.63 -8.38 41.48
C ARG A 19 -11.10 -8.10 40.04
N THR A 20 -12.07 -7.22 39.87
CA THR A 20 -12.59 -6.81 38.57
C THR A 20 -11.53 -6.02 37.79
N ALA A 21 -10.87 -5.08 38.43
CA ALA A 21 -9.80 -4.29 37.84
C ALA A 21 -8.62 -5.20 37.35
N SER A 22 -8.28 -6.23 38.13
CA SER A 22 -7.27 -7.20 37.72
C SER A 22 -7.67 -7.99 36.48
N CYS A 23 -8.91 -8.52 36.44
CA CYS A 23 -9.41 -9.26 35.27
C CYS A 23 -9.41 -8.39 34.01
N VAL A 24 -9.86 -7.14 34.11
CA VAL A 24 -9.84 -6.18 32.98
C VAL A 24 -8.40 -5.91 32.52
N ARG A 25 -7.49 -5.68 33.47
CA ARG A 25 -6.06 -5.46 33.17
C ARG A 25 -5.44 -6.66 32.43
N ASP A 26 -5.70 -7.86 32.93
CA ASP A 26 -5.10 -9.08 32.37
C ASP A 26 -5.65 -9.39 30.97
N THR A 27 -6.95 -9.16 30.77
CA THR A 27 -7.59 -9.25 29.45
C THR A 27 -7.00 -8.22 28.48
N LEU A 28 -6.85 -6.97 28.91
CA LEU A 28 -6.27 -5.91 28.11
C LEU A 28 -4.79 -6.18 27.80
N ALA A 29 -4.03 -6.62 28.80
CA ALA A 29 -2.61 -6.96 28.61
C ALA A 29 -2.45 -8.10 27.59
N GLY A 30 -3.29 -9.12 27.64
CA GLY A 30 -3.33 -10.20 26.65
C GLY A 30 -3.63 -9.68 25.25
N ALA A 31 -4.66 -8.88 25.08
CA ALA A 31 -5.02 -8.29 23.80
C ALA A 31 -3.90 -7.37 23.25
N LEU A 32 -3.34 -6.51 24.11
CA LEU A 32 -2.26 -5.59 23.71
C LEU A 32 -0.96 -6.32 23.36
N SER A 33 -0.64 -7.42 24.03
CA SER A 33 0.58 -8.19 23.72
C SER A 33 0.55 -8.79 22.31
N THR A 34 -0.63 -9.14 21.82
CA THR A 34 -0.82 -9.65 20.46
C THR A 34 -0.71 -8.52 19.42
N VAL A 35 -1.28 -7.36 19.73
CA VAL A 35 -1.28 -6.21 18.81
C VAL A 35 0.06 -5.46 18.85
N PHE A 36 0.73 -5.37 20.01
CA PHE A 36 1.99 -4.65 20.20
C PHE A 36 3.15 -5.60 20.54
N PRO A 37 3.67 -6.39 19.57
CA PRO A 37 4.87 -7.19 19.79
C PRO A 37 6.07 -6.30 20.12
N GLU A 38 7.14 -6.87 20.68
CA GLU A 38 8.29 -6.08 21.17
C GLU A 38 8.97 -5.25 20.07
N SER A 39 9.01 -5.75 18.85
CA SER A 39 9.51 -5.02 17.68
C SER A 39 8.78 -3.69 17.46
N ILE A 40 7.46 -3.72 17.55
CA ILE A 40 6.61 -2.53 17.40
C ILE A 40 6.76 -1.61 18.61
N ARG A 41 6.76 -2.16 19.84
CA ARG A 41 6.99 -1.36 21.05
C ARG A 41 8.31 -0.62 21.03
N ARG A 42 9.37 -1.26 20.53
CA ARG A 42 10.69 -0.62 20.37
C ARG A 42 10.62 0.51 19.35
N MET A 43 10.02 0.28 18.20
CA MET A 43 9.83 1.31 17.18
C MET A 43 9.03 2.52 17.70
N MET A 44 8.00 2.30 18.51
CA MET A 44 7.17 3.36 19.08
C MET A 44 7.89 4.20 20.15
N ARG A 45 8.96 3.68 20.76
CA ARG A 45 9.79 4.43 21.73
C ARG A 45 10.75 5.40 21.04
N GLU A 46 11.05 5.19 19.77
CA GLU A 46 11.89 6.05 18.98
C GLU A 46 11.15 7.33 18.58
N LYS A 47 11.88 8.41 18.38
CA LYS A 47 11.27 9.65 17.90
C LYS A 47 10.74 9.43 16.47
N PRO A 48 9.56 9.98 16.12
CA PRO A 48 9.05 9.91 14.76
C PRO A 48 10.09 10.49 13.79
N GLN A 49 10.52 9.69 12.82
CA GLN A 49 11.51 10.13 11.81
C GLN A 49 10.83 10.57 10.51
N PHE A 50 9.55 10.24 10.32
CA PHE A 50 8.81 10.54 9.12
C PHE A 50 7.70 11.57 9.39
N ASP A 51 7.72 12.64 8.59
CA ASP A 51 6.71 13.69 8.56
C ASP A 51 6.12 13.77 7.15
N PRO A 52 4.85 13.37 6.94
CA PRO A 52 4.20 13.38 5.63
C PRO A 52 4.15 14.76 4.97
N VAL A 53 3.96 15.83 5.74
CA VAL A 53 3.87 17.20 5.24
C VAL A 53 5.23 17.66 4.69
N ARG A 54 6.28 17.41 5.45
CA ARG A 54 7.65 17.67 5.00
C ARG A 54 8.02 16.85 3.78
N PHE A 55 7.62 15.57 3.75
CA PHE A 55 7.86 14.67 2.63
C PHE A 55 7.21 15.19 1.34
N ALA A 56 5.96 15.66 1.40
CA ALA A 56 5.26 16.23 0.27
C ALA A 56 5.88 17.53 -0.29
N SER A 57 6.82 18.14 0.44
CA SER A 57 7.53 19.36 0.02
C SER A 57 8.93 19.07 -0.56
N ARG A 58 9.40 17.81 -0.54
CA ARG A 58 10.76 17.43 -0.92
C ARG A 58 10.77 16.32 -1.97
N LYS A 59 11.88 16.20 -2.70
CA LYS A 59 12.14 15.06 -3.60
C LYS A 59 12.79 13.95 -2.79
N GLU A 60 11.97 13.14 -2.15
CA GLU A 60 12.39 12.04 -1.28
C GLU A 60 11.65 10.76 -1.69
N ALA A 61 12.19 9.61 -1.32
CA ALA A 61 11.53 8.31 -1.45
C ALA A 61 11.55 7.62 -0.09
N LEU A 62 10.41 7.06 0.30
CA LEU A 62 10.25 6.26 1.50
C LEU A 62 9.97 4.80 1.10
N LEU A 63 10.79 3.88 1.59
CA LEU A 63 10.55 2.45 1.44
C LEU A 63 9.98 1.90 2.74
N VAL A 64 8.78 1.31 2.66
CA VAL A 64 8.13 0.61 3.77
C VAL A 64 8.27 -0.87 3.48
N ILE A 65 9.10 -1.55 4.28
CA ILE A 65 9.39 -2.98 4.13
C ILE A 65 8.67 -3.74 5.22
N THR A 66 7.85 -4.72 4.83
CA THR A 66 7.11 -5.59 5.74
C THR A 66 7.36 -7.05 5.38
N SER A 67 7.32 -7.92 6.38
CA SER A 67 7.33 -9.36 6.15
C SER A 67 5.94 -9.87 5.81
N ALA A 68 5.80 -10.64 4.74
CA ALA A 68 4.53 -11.29 4.39
C ALA A 68 4.06 -12.29 5.47
N ALA A 69 4.98 -12.84 6.25
CA ALA A 69 4.69 -13.78 7.33
C ALA A 69 4.28 -13.10 8.65
N ASP A 70 4.51 -11.80 8.81
CA ASP A 70 4.24 -11.08 10.06
C ASP A 70 2.95 -10.24 9.94
N THR A 71 1.84 -10.80 10.38
CA THR A 71 0.53 -10.15 10.34
C THR A 71 0.50 -8.84 11.15
N ALA A 72 1.29 -8.74 12.23
CA ALA A 72 1.35 -7.52 13.03
C ALA A 72 2.01 -6.39 12.23
N GLN A 73 3.12 -6.66 11.55
CA GLN A 73 3.77 -5.66 10.67
C GLN A 73 2.83 -5.16 9.58
N GLN A 74 2.04 -6.05 8.97
CA GLN A 74 1.05 -5.72 7.96
C GLN A 74 -0.02 -4.76 8.51
N TYR A 75 -0.53 -5.06 9.70
CA TYR A 75 -1.51 -4.20 10.36
C TYR A 75 -0.96 -2.78 10.59
N TYR A 76 0.28 -2.67 11.08
CA TYR A 76 0.92 -1.37 11.31
C TYR A 76 1.25 -0.63 10.01
N ALA A 77 1.65 -1.35 8.96
CA ALA A 77 1.84 -0.74 7.65
C ALA A 77 0.53 -0.13 7.13
N ASN A 78 -0.59 -0.83 7.27
CA ASN A 78 -1.90 -0.30 6.86
C ASN A 78 -2.33 0.92 7.69
N LEU A 79 -2.08 0.92 9.00
CA LEU A 79 -2.29 2.11 9.84
C LEU A 79 -1.40 3.28 9.41
N PHE A 80 -0.15 3.01 9.07
CA PHE A 80 0.78 4.01 8.58
C PHE A 80 0.30 4.60 7.25
N TYR A 81 -0.08 3.76 6.27
CA TYR A 81 -0.63 4.21 5.00
C TYR A 81 -1.87 5.06 5.22
N ARG A 82 -2.84 4.55 5.98
CA ARG A 82 -4.07 5.28 6.29
C ARG A 82 -3.81 6.63 6.96
N SER A 83 -2.93 6.66 7.95
CA SER A 83 -2.55 7.90 8.64
C SER A 83 -1.88 8.90 7.71
N THR A 84 -0.97 8.42 6.85
CA THR A 84 -0.24 9.24 5.89
C THR A 84 -1.17 9.81 4.83
N GLU A 85 -2.04 8.99 4.24
CA GLU A 85 -3.05 9.42 3.27
C GLU A 85 -3.92 10.53 3.84
N GLN A 86 -4.47 10.34 5.03
CA GLN A 86 -5.32 11.35 5.68
C GLN A 86 -4.58 12.64 6.01
N GLN A 87 -3.32 12.55 6.43
CA GLN A 87 -2.52 13.75 6.71
C GLN A 87 -2.21 14.52 5.42
N LEU A 88 -1.86 13.82 4.33
CA LEU A 88 -1.59 14.43 3.04
C LEU A 88 -2.86 15.05 2.42
N LEU A 89 -4.00 14.37 2.49
CA LEU A 89 -5.28 14.92 2.02
C LEU A 89 -5.68 16.19 2.80
N ARG A 90 -5.52 16.19 4.12
CA ARG A 90 -5.76 17.40 4.93
C ARG A 90 -4.78 18.52 4.61
N TYR A 91 -3.52 18.19 4.39
CA TYR A 91 -2.50 19.17 4.02
C TYR A 91 -2.80 19.75 2.64
N ALA A 92 -3.12 18.92 1.64
CA ALA A 92 -3.55 19.38 0.33
C ALA A 92 -4.72 20.37 0.41
N ALA A 93 -5.75 20.05 1.21
CA ALA A 93 -6.90 20.93 1.42
C ALA A 93 -6.53 22.30 2.02
N SER A 94 -5.39 22.42 2.72
CA SER A 94 -4.87 23.65 3.27
C SER A 94 -3.93 24.40 2.32
N CYS A 95 -3.50 23.77 1.23
CA CYS A 95 -2.62 24.38 0.24
C CYS A 95 -3.40 25.20 -0.80
N PRO A 96 -2.74 26.19 -1.45
CA PRO A 96 -3.35 26.92 -2.56
C PRO A 96 -3.80 25.99 -3.68
N GLY A 97 -5.04 26.10 -4.10
CA GLY A 97 -5.63 25.24 -5.13
C GLY A 97 -6.10 23.87 -4.64
N GLY A 98 -5.94 23.53 -3.35
CA GLY A 98 -6.34 22.25 -2.78
C GLY A 98 -5.42 21.09 -3.16
N GLU A 99 -4.21 21.37 -3.63
CA GLU A 99 -3.26 20.38 -4.14
C GLU A 99 -1.92 20.44 -3.40
N LEU A 100 -1.27 19.32 -3.23
CA LEU A 100 0.06 19.25 -2.61
C LEU A 100 1.11 20.03 -3.41
N PRO A 101 2.13 20.64 -2.76
CA PRO A 101 3.21 21.34 -3.45
C PRO A 101 3.98 20.49 -4.45
N ARG A 102 3.99 19.18 -4.26
CA ARG A 102 4.57 18.17 -5.14
C ARG A 102 3.68 16.94 -5.15
N GLU A 103 3.58 16.29 -6.31
CA GLU A 103 2.90 15.00 -6.42
C GLU A 103 3.55 13.98 -5.47
N VAL A 104 2.72 13.31 -4.68
CA VAL A 104 3.11 12.14 -3.88
C VAL A 104 2.52 10.89 -4.50
N ARG A 105 3.39 9.94 -4.84
CA ARG A 105 2.99 8.68 -5.47
C ARG A 105 3.19 7.51 -4.52
N TYR A 106 2.11 6.78 -4.28
CA TYR A 106 2.15 5.49 -3.62
C TYR A 106 2.41 4.40 -4.65
N ILE A 107 3.31 3.47 -4.33
CA ILE A 107 3.55 2.25 -5.12
C ILE A 107 3.34 1.08 -4.17
N PHE A 108 2.24 0.37 -4.35
CA PHE A 108 1.89 -0.79 -3.53
C PHE A 108 2.24 -2.05 -4.31
N ASP A 109 3.29 -2.72 -3.87
CA ASP A 109 3.62 -4.06 -4.34
C ASP A 109 2.75 -5.08 -3.61
N ASP A 110 2.20 -6.05 -4.34
CA ASP A 110 1.26 -7.05 -3.80
C ASP A 110 0.07 -6.45 -3.01
N PHE A 111 -0.56 -5.39 -3.56
CA PHE A 111 -1.57 -4.56 -2.90
C PHE A 111 -2.71 -5.35 -2.21
N ALA A 112 -3.16 -6.44 -2.78
CA ALA A 112 -4.30 -7.21 -2.27
C ALA A 112 -3.88 -8.54 -1.62
N CYS A 113 -2.65 -8.65 -1.06
CA CYS A 113 -2.16 -9.92 -0.55
C CYS A 113 -2.31 -10.10 0.96
N THR A 114 -2.52 -9.04 1.74
CA THR A 114 -2.41 -9.15 3.20
C THR A 114 -3.65 -8.71 3.95
N ALA A 115 -3.91 -7.42 4.02
CA ALA A 115 -5.08 -6.85 4.68
C ALA A 115 -5.51 -5.57 3.96
N PRO A 116 -6.81 -5.25 3.94
CA PRO A 116 -7.27 -4.03 3.29
C PRO A 116 -6.81 -2.79 4.05
N ILE A 117 -6.40 -1.76 3.31
CA ILE A 117 -6.23 -0.42 3.86
C ILE A 117 -7.64 0.16 4.02
N GLN A 118 -8.06 0.36 5.27
CA GLN A 118 -9.42 0.81 5.56
C GLN A 118 -9.71 2.19 4.95
N GLY A 119 -10.81 2.30 4.21
CA GLY A 119 -11.25 3.53 3.56
C GLY A 119 -10.46 3.90 2.31
N PHE A 120 -9.55 3.05 1.83
CA PHE A 120 -8.74 3.31 0.63
C PHE A 120 -9.60 3.60 -0.61
N ALA A 121 -10.70 2.88 -0.79
CA ALA A 121 -11.62 3.11 -1.91
C ALA A 121 -12.22 4.53 -1.92
N SER A 122 -12.50 5.07 -0.74
CA SER A 122 -12.95 6.46 -0.60
C SER A 122 -11.80 7.45 -0.87
N ASP A 123 -10.64 7.20 -0.28
CA ASP A 123 -9.51 8.12 -0.35
C ASP A 123 -8.91 8.20 -1.77
N ILE A 124 -8.80 7.09 -2.50
CA ILE A 124 -8.28 7.09 -3.87
C ILE A 124 -9.10 7.96 -4.82
N SER A 125 -10.39 8.16 -4.56
CA SER A 125 -11.24 9.05 -5.34
C SER A 125 -10.85 10.53 -5.20
N LEU A 126 -10.18 10.88 -4.10
CA LEU A 126 -9.71 12.23 -3.81
C LEU A 126 -8.25 12.47 -4.25
N PHE A 127 -7.51 11.41 -4.55
CA PHE A 127 -6.08 11.49 -4.84
C PHE A 127 -5.76 12.48 -5.95
N ARG A 128 -6.48 12.38 -7.07
CA ARG A 128 -6.23 13.22 -8.24
C ARG A 128 -6.31 14.71 -7.92
N SER A 129 -7.33 15.15 -7.20
CA SER A 129 -7.53 16.57 -6.86
C SER A 129 -6.55 17.04 -5.80
N ALA A 130 -6.00 16.16 -5.01
CA ALA A 130 -5.04 16.48 -3.96
C ALA A 130 -3.56 16.43 -4.40
N GLY A 131 -3.27 16.05 -5.64
CA GLY A 131 -1.90 15.82 -6.10
C GLY A 131 -1.29 14.52 -5.59
N LEU A 132 -2.16 13.52 -5.34
CA LEU A 132 -1.77 12.15 -5.00
C LEU A 132 -1.99 11.22 -6.18
N SER A 133 -1.18 10.18 -6.28
CA SER A 133 -1.38 9.09 -7.24
C SER A 133 -1.01 7.75 -6.62
N ALA A 134 -1.56 6.66 -7.16
CA ALA A 134 -1.26 5.31 -6.72
C ALA A 134 -0.97 4.38 -7.90
N ILE A 135 0.00 3.49 -7.72
CA ILE A 135 0.26 2.33 -8.57
C ILE A 135 -0.03 1.11 -7.71
N LEU A 136 -0.99 0.31 -8.15
CA LEU A 136 -1.42 -0.90 -7.45
C LEU A 136 -0.95 -2.11 -8.27
N LEU A 137 -0.03 -2.89 -7.72
CA LEU A 137 0.42 -4.14 -8.33
C LEU A 137 -0.38 -5.29 -7.72
N LEU A 138 -1.05 -6.04 -8.57
CA LEU A 138 -1.92 -7.15 -8.19
C LEU A 138 -1.42 -8.43 -8.85
N GLN A 139 -1.44 -9.53 -8.11
CA GLN A 139 -1.23 -10.85 -8.70
C GLN A 139 -2.47 -11.32 -9.46
N SER A 140 -3.66 -10.95 -8.99
CA SER A 140 -4.93 -11.24 -9.67
C SER A 140 -6.02 -10.26 -9.26
N GLU A 141 -6.99 -10.06 -10.15
CA GLU A 141 -8.23 -9.32 -9.87
C GLU A 141 -9.10 -10.02 -8.81
N GLN A 142 -9.01 -11.33 -8.74
CA GLN A 142 -9.73 -12.12 -7.74
C GLN A 142 -9.29 -11.80 -6.31
N GLN A 143 -8.00 -11.54 -6.10
CA GLN A 143 -7.50 -11.11 -4.78
C GLN A 143 -8.08 -9.75 -4.39
N LEU A 144 -8.13 -8.80 -5.33
CA LEU A 144 -8.75 -7.50 -5.08
C LEU A 144 -10.23 -7.64 -4.72
N GLU A 145 -10.98 -8.46 -5.45
CA GLU A 145 -12.40 -8.71 -5.18
C GLU A 145 -12.61 -9.42 -3.83
N ALA A 146 -11.80 -10.40 -3.50
CA ALA A 146 -11.88 -11.10 -2.21
C ALA A 146 -11.61 -10.18 -1.02
N MET A 147 -10.65 -9.25 -1.16
CA MET A 147 -10.23 -8.36 -0.09
C MET A 147 -11.14 -7.14 0.08
N TYR A 148 -11.45 -6.45 -1.00
CA TYR A 148 -12.21 -5.20 -0.98
C TYR A 148 -13.70 -5.36 -1.32
N LYS A 149 -14.14 -6.56 -1.72
CA LYS A 149 -15.54 -6.86 -2.05
C LYS A 149 -16.13 -5.83 -3.03
N GLU A 150 -17.21 -5.16 -2.64
CA GLU A 150 -17.88 -4.14 -3.46
C GLU A 150 -16.99 -2.92 -3.72
N GLU A 151 -16.12 -2.58 -2.80
CA GLU A 151 -15.18 -1.45 -2.94
C GLU A 151 -14.12 -1.70 -4.04
N ALA A 152 -13.86 -2.95 -4.43
CA ALA A 152 -12.95 -3.28 -5.52
C ALA A 152 -13.32 -2.60 -6.85
N ALA A 153 -14.63 -2.46 -7.11
CA ALA A 153 -15.11 -1.76 -8.30
C ALA A 153 -14.76 -0.26 -8.26
N VAL A 154 -14.88 0.37 -7.09
CA VAL A 154 -14.54 1.78 -6.89
C VAL A 154 -13.04 2.00 -7.08
N ILE A 155 -12.20 1.12 -6.51
CA ILE A 155 -10.74 1.19 -6.69
C ILE A 155 -10.37 1.11 -8.17
N ARG A 156 -10.91 0.12 -8.90
CA ARG A 156 -10.66 -0.03 -10.34
C ARG A 156 -11.10 1.19 -11.17
N GLN A 157 -12.25 1.79 -10.85
CA GLN A 157 -12.75 2.97 -11.56
C GLN A 157 -11.86 4.19 -11.39
N ASN A 158 -11.17 4.30 -10.26
CA ASN A 158 -10.23 5.39 -10.00
C ASN A 158 -8.84 5.16 -10.63
N CYS A 159 -8.57 3.97 -11.18
CA CYS A 159 -7.34 3.69 -11.93
C CYS A 159 -7.52 4.09 -13.39
N ALA A 160 -6.92 5.22 -13.80
CA ALA A 160 -7.00 5.75 -15.16
C ALA A 160 -6.23 4.90 -16.18
N VAL A 161 -5.22 4.16 -15.74
CA VAL A 161 -4.42 3.25 -16.56
C VAL A 161 -4.54 1.85 -15.98
N TYR A 162 -4.74 0.89 -16.85
CA TYR A 162 -4.78 -0.52 -16.50
C TYR A 162 -3.79 -1.28 -17.39
N ALA A 163 -2.85 -1.99 -16.78
CA ALA A 163 -1.86 -2.80 -17.48
C ALA A 163 -2.03 -4.26 -17.06
N TYR A 164 -2.25 -5.13 -18.05
CA TYR A 164 -2.37 -6.57 -17.85
C TYR A 164 -1.15 -7.27 -18.43
N PHE A 165 -0.48 -8.06 -17.59
CA PHE A 165 0.64 -8.91 -17.96
C PHE A 165 0.14 -10.34 -18.14
N PRO A 166 0.05 -10.85 -19.36
CA PRO A 166 -0.46 -12.19 -19.63
C PRO A 166 0.33 -13.27 -18.90
N GLY A 167 -0.38 -14.21 -18.26
CA GLY A 167 0.23 -15.31 -17.51
C GLY A 167 -0.05 -16.70 -18.08
N GLY A 168 -0.79 -16.80 -19.18
CA GLY A 168 -1.04 -18.07 -19.88
C GLY A 168 -2.12 -18.98 -19.28
N PHE A 169 -2.80 -18.56 -18.21
CA PHE A 169 -3.84 -19.37 -17.56
C PHE A 169 -5.20 -18.68 -17.59
N ALA A 170 -6.24 -19.46 -17.89
CA ALA A 170 -7.62 -19.02 -17.76
C ALA A 170 -7.95 -18.74 -16.29
N ASN A 171 -8.31 -17.50 -15.97
CA ASN A 171 -8.65 -17.08 -14.63
C ASN A 171 -9.63 -15.91 -14.66
N ARG A 172 -10.09 -15.52 -13.49
CA ARG A 172 -11.00 -14.38 -13.32
C ARG A 172 -10.42 -13.07 -13.86
N SER A 173 -9.09 -12.90 -13.79
CA SER A 173 -8.44 -11.72 -14.38
C SER A 173 -8.62 -11.63 -15.88
N CYS A 174 -8.52 -12.74 -16.62
CA CYS A 174 -8.77 -12.76 -18.06
C CYS A 174 -10.20 -12.32 -18.41
N GLU A 175 -11.20 -12.75 -17.63
CA GLU A 175 -12.60 -12.35 -17.84
C GLU A 175 -12.79 -10.84 -17.59
N ILE A 176 -12.22 -10.32 -16.51
CA ILE A 176 -12.34 -8.90 -16.15
C ILE A 176 -11.62 -8.04 -17.20
N VAL A 177 -10.43 -8.44 -17.60
CA VAL A 177 -9.65 -7.75 -18.63
C VAL A 177 -10.37 -7.74 -19.96
N SER A 178 -10.88 -8.91 -20.42
CA SER A 178 -11.66 -9.05 -21.64
C SER A 178 -12.85 -8.09 -21.65
N LYS A 179 -13.65 -8.08 -20.59
CA LYS A 179 -14.81 -7.18 -20.46
C LYS A 179 -14.42 -5.70 -20.37
N ARG A 180 -13.38 -5.38 -19.58
CA ARG A 180 -12.97 -3.99 -19.37
C ARG A 180 -12.35 -3.36 -20.61
N MET A 181 -11.61 -4.16 -21.36
CA MET A 181 -10.88 -3.69 -22.54
C MET A 181 -11.64 -3.93 -23.86
N ASP A 182 -12.85 -4.52 -23.79
CA ASP A 182 -13.63 -4.91 -24.97
C ASP A 182 -12.81 -5.74 -25.95
N LEU A 183 -12.06 -6.72 -25.44
CA LEU A 183 -11.27 -7.65 -26.20
C LEU A 183 -11.86 -9.06 -26.14
N PRO A 184 -11.79 -9.84 -27.24
CA PRO A 184 -12.18 -11.25 -27.20
C PRO A 184 -11.41 -12.00 -26.10
N TYR A 185 -12.09 -12.83 -25.33
CA TYR A 185 -11.49 -13.60 -24.23
C TYR A 185 -10.26 -14.41 -24.70
N ALA A 186 -10.34 -15.01 -25.88
CA ALA A 186 -9.24 -15.77 -26.47
C ALA A 186 -7.99 -14.92 -26.73
N GLU A 187 -8.17 -13.66 -27.13
CA GLU A 187 -7.03 -12.75 -27.35
C GLU A 187 -6.32 -12.41 -26.03
N VAL A 188 -7.07 -12.26 -24.94
CA VAL A 188 -6.49 -12.01 -23.61
C VAL A 188 -5.81 -13.27 -23.07
N LEU A 189 -6.47 -14.43 -23.20
CA LEU A 189 -5.98 -15.72 -22.69
C LEU A 189 -4.68 -16.15 -23.39
N TYR A 190 -4.65 -16.03 -24.72
CA TYR A 190 -3.50 -16.48 -25.54
C TYR A 190 -2.50 -15.35 -25.85
N ALA A 191 -2.64 -14.21 -25.19
CA ALA A 191 -1.67 -13.13 -25.37
C ALA A 191 -0.25 -13.58 -24.96
N PRO A 192 0.78 -13.29 -25.78
CA PRO A 192 2.13 -13.70 -25.46
C PRO A 192 2.67 -13.07 -24.18
N MET A 193 3.41 -13.82 -23.38
CA MET A 193 4.01 -13.36 -22.11
C MET A 193 5.03 -12.21 -22.29
N CYS A 194 5.59 -12.04 -23.49
CA CYS A 194 6.47 -10.92 -23.83
C CYS A 194 5.71 -9.63 -24.16
N LYS A 195 4.38 -9.63 -24.03
CA LYS A 195 3.54 -8.46 -24.27
C LYS A 195 2.89 -7.98 -22.99
N VAL A 196 2.38 -6.77 -23.02
CA VAL A 196 1.52 -6.17 -22.02
C VAL A 196 0.31 -5.57 -22.73
N ILE A 197 -0.88 -5.82 -22.21
CA ILE A 197 -2.09 -5.18 -22.73
C ILE A 197 -2.37 -3.98 -21.83
N VAL A 198 -2.39 -2.79 -22.41
CA VAL A 198 -2.55 -1.52 -21.69
C VAL A 198 -3.79 -0.81 -22.18
N MET A 199 -4.59 -0.33 -21.27
CA MET A 199 -5.71 0.57 -21.54
C MET A 199 -5.57 1.82 -20.69
N ARG A 200 -5.75 2.96 -21.32
CA ARG A 200 -5.93 4.24 -20.65
C ARG A 200 -7.39 4.67 -20.79
N SER A 201 -7.94 5.30 -19.75
CA SER A 201 -9.30 5.83 -19.80
C SER A 201 -9.51 6.74 -21.02
N GLY A 202 -10.55 6.48 -21.80
CA GLY A 202 -10.84 7.20 -23.05
C GLY A 202 -10.02 6.79 -24.27
N CYS A 203 -9.15 5.78 -24.17
CA CYS A 203 -8.37 5.25 -25.28
C CYS A 203 -8.70 3.77 -25.56
N ARG A 204 -8.47 3.34 -26.80
CA ARG A 204 -8.54 1.91 -27.14
C ARG A 204 -7.38 1.16 -26.48
N PRO A 205 -7.57 -0.11 -26.11
CA PRO A 205 -6.49 -0.96 -25.62
C PRO A 205 -5.37 -1.10 -26.65
N ALA A 206 -4.14 -1.20 -26.17
CA ALA A 206 -2.96 -1.46 -26.99
C ALA A 206 -2.19 -2.66 -26.43
N CYS A 207 -1.75 -3.54 -27.33
CA CYS A 207 -0.87 -4.65 -27.00
C CYS A 207 0.57 -4.25 -27.35
N LEU A 208 1.37 -4.00 -26.31
CA LEU A 208 2.71 -3.46 -26.42
C LEU A 208 3.77 -4.51 -26.08
N PRO A 209 5.01 -4.41 -26.57
CA PRO A 209 6.12 -5.21 -26.07
C PRO A 209 6.31 -4.95 -24.58
N ARG A 210 6.54 -6.00 -23.79
CA ARG A 210 6.94 -5.88 -22.41
C ARG A 210 8.34 -5.27 -22.33
N TYR A 211 8.50 -4.27 -21.45
CA TYR A 211 9.80 -3.65 -21.22
C TYR A 211 10.77 -4.66 -20.59
N ASP A 212 11.93 -4.82 -21.17
CA ASP A 212 12.98 -5.67 -20.63
C ASP A 212 13.85 -4.89 -19.65
N THR A 213 13.46 -4.93 -18.39
CA THR A 213 14.16 -4.21 -17.33
C THR A 213 15.60 -4.67 -17.17
N LEU A 214 15.87 -5.99 -17.29
CA LEU A 214 17.20 -6.53 -17.05
C LEU A 214 18.24 -6.09 -18.09
N ASN A 215 17.81 -5.91 -19.32
CA ASN A 215 18.67 -5.43 -20.42
C ASN A 215 18.54 -3.91 -20.65
N SER A 216 17.79 -3.21 -19.80
CA SER A 216 17.66 -1.76 -19.91
C SER A 216 18.96 -1.04 -19.53
N ARG A 217 19.21 0.09 -20.19
CA ARG A 217 20.37 0.93 -19.89
C ARG A 217 20.38 1.39 -18.43
N GLU A 218 19.22 1.79 -17.92
CA GLU A 218 19.05 2.28 -16.55
C GLU A 218 19.40 1.21 -15.52
N TYR A 219 19.01 -0.03 -15.76
CA TYR A 219 19.34 -1.14 -14.86
C TYR A 219 20.83 -1.50 -14.91
N GLN A 220 21.45 -1.48 -16.10
CA GLN A 220 22.87 -1.72 -16.25
C GLN A 220 23.71 -0.60 -15.59
N GLU A 221 23.30 0.66 -15.74
CA GLU A 221 23.90 1.79 -15.03
C GLU A 221 23.76 1.63 -13.49
N TYR A 222 22.59 1.22 -13.00
CA TYR A 222 22.40 0.92 -11.58
C TYR A 222 23.34 -0.17 -11.08
N LEU A 223 23.47 -1.27 -11.80
CA LEU A 223 24.38 -2.38 -11.45
C LEU A 223 25.83 -1.93 -11.41
N SER A 224 26.27 -1.14 -12.39
CA SER A 224 27.64 -0.60 -12.41
C SER A 224 27.94 0.32 -11.22
N CYS A 225 27.02 1.24 -10.91
CA CYS A 225 27.15 2.11 -9.74
C CYS A 225 27.06 1.34 -8.42
N SER A 226 26.30 0.25 -8.37
CA SER A 226 26.18 -0.60 -7.19
C SER A 226 27.47 -1.38 -6.93
N ASN A 227 28.11 -1.90 -7.97
CA ASN A 227 29.38 -2.62 -7.87
C ASN A 227 30.54 -1.71 -7.43
N ASP A 228 30.57 -0.45 -7.84
CA ASP A 228 31.57 0.53 -7.40
C ASP A 228 31.41 0.91 -5.90
N ARG A 229 30.19 0.88 -5.38
CA ARG A 229 29.90 1.17 -3.97
C ARG A 229 30.01 -0.04 -3.04
N THR A 230 29.97 -1.23 -3.60
CA THR A 230 30.01 -2.49 -2.86
C THR A 230 31.31 -3.26 -3.08
N GLY A 231 32.43 -2.64 -2.68
CA GLY A 231 33.49 -3.46 -2.17
C GLY A 231 33.07 -4.38 -0.98
N ARG A 232 31.82 -4.31 -0.53
CA ARG A 232 31.11 -5.23 0.41
C ARG A 232 29.73 -4.65 0.76
N ARG A 233 28.70 -5.16 0.16
CA ARG A 233 27.38 -5.41 0.79
C ARG A 233 26.57 -6.28 -0.15
N ARG A 234 26.78 -7.60 -0.06
CA ARG A 234 25.78 -8.57 -0.43
C ARG A 234 24.54 -8.25 0.42
N PHE A 235 23.40 -8.09 -0.19
CA PHE A 235 22.13 -8.25 0.53
C PHE A 235 22.17 -9.66 1.11
N GLY A 236 22.41 -9.77 2.38
CA GLY A 236 22.43 -11.02 3.12
C GLY A 236 21.01 -11.58 3.15
N GLY A 237 20.78 -12.50 2.26
CA GLY A 237 19.89 -13.61 2.52
C GLY A 237 20.74 -14.68 3.16
N ASP A 238 20.89 -14.62 4.47
CA ASP A 238 21.29 -15.72 5.36
C ASP A 238 21.46 -15.11 6.74
N GLU A 239 20.41 -15.23 7.51
CA GLU A 239 20.33 -15.42 8.95
C GLU A 239 18.90 -15.14 9.40
N LEU A 240 18.12 -16.22 9.36
CA LEU A 240 16.98 -16.44 10.26
C LEU A 240 17.47 -17.36 11.39
#